data_e761ac12263fe44c792ed57ef9d9ccc5
#
_entry.id   e761ac12263fe44c792ed57ef9d9ccc5
#
_cell.length_a   1.000
_cell.length_b   1.000
_cell.length_c   1.000
_cell.angle_alpha   90.00
_cell.angle_beta   90.00
_cell.angle_gamma   90.00
#
_symmetry.space_group_name_H-M   'P 1'
#
loop_
_entity.id
_entity.type
_entity.pdbx_description
1 polymer ?
#
loop_
_entity_poly.entity_id
_entity_poly.type
_entity_poly.pdbx_seq_one_letter_code
_entity_poly.pdbx_strand_id
1 'polypeptide(L)'
;MNESSSMSQNESKSINSTNCQRLSIGQTSKKISTNINSIIINSQDKISDVPSETSNNQKQSFTEIQGIGFIGIKDKSGNKNGFGIQKMKDGSVYKGNFLEDKYNGIGIFYYSDGDIYQGEFNNGITKGYGEYYHEKEVTYYGLWLDDIQFGIGSEIWSDNSQYFGNYNNGKKDGIGTYIWADKTMYEGEWKDNVKEGFGIYHFKNGNIYKGEFKNNIINGYGEFIWDRGKKYYGFFKNEKKDGFGIYYWSGEKFLIGFFKEDKQDGISKYICKNKIKYYRWNDGKKSKHFLNEEHFFNFFRPSEKKYEVFFK
;
A
#
# COMPACT_ATOMS: atom_id res chain seq x y z
N MET A 1 44.16 2.16 -63.14
CA MET A 1 43.58 3.49 -62.89
C MET A 1 42.54 3.32 -61.82
N ASN A 2 42.88 3.74 -60.71
CA ASN A 2 42.22 4.17 -59.53
C ASN A 2 40.75 4.62 -59.71
N GLU A 3 39.86 4.15 -58.86
CA GLU A 3 39.16 5.05 -57.97
C GLU A 3 38.33 4.30 -56.91
N SER A 4 38.66 4.61 -55.71
CA SER A 4 38.04 4.27 -54.49
C SER A 4 36.65 4.90 -54.35
N SER A 5 35.66 4.15 -53.90
CA SER A 5 34.43 4.71 -53.33
C SER A 5 34.13 4.15 -51.95
N SER A 6 34.15 5.05 -51.02
CA SER A 6 33.91 4.92 -49.61
C SER A 6 32.57 4.31 -49.30
N MET A 7 32.53 3.22 -48.54
CA MET A 7 31.34 2.72 -47.87
C MET A 7 31.11 3.56 -46.62
N SER A 8 30.01 4.26 -46.60
CA SER A 8 29.45 4.91 -45.41
C SER A 8 28.99 3.83 -44.43
N GLN A 9 29.61 3.81 -43.27
CA GLN A 9 29.15 3.07 -42.10
C GLN A 9 27.85 3.72 -41.57
N ASN A 10 26.73 3.08 -41.79
CA ASN A 10 25.52 3.35 -41.04
C ASN A 10 25.64 2.72 -39.68
N GLU A 11 25.92 3.53 -38.68
CA GLU A 11 25.78 3.20 -37.28
C GLU A 11 24.32 2.86 -36.99
N SER A 12 24.04 1.59 -36.81
CA SER A 12 22.85 1.13 -36.14
C SER A 12 22.96 1.51 -34.66
N LYS A 13 22.36 2.65 -34.30
CA LYS A 13 22.13 3.02 -32.91
C LYS A 13 21.24 1.94 -32.28
N SER A 14 21.88 1.09 -31.48
CA SER A 14 21.18 0.22 -30.54
C SER A 14 20.35 1.11 -29.61
N ILE A 15 19.04 0.93 -29.67
CA ILE A 15 18.12 1.51 -28.69
C ILE A 15 18.47 0.82 -27.37
N ASN A 16 19.23 1.55 -26.53
CA ASN A 16 19.47 1.17 -25.17
C ASN A 16 18.09 1.00 -24.50
N SER A 17 17.79 -0.26 -24.18
CA SER A 17 16.73 -0.62 -23.26
C SER A 17 16.88 0.24 -22.02
N THR A 18 15.99 1.18 -21.86
CA THR A 18 15.79 1.95 -20.64
C THR A 18 15.79 0.96 -19.48
N ASN A 19 16.81 1.05 -18.64
CA ASN A 19 16.87 0.43 -17.34
C ASN A 19 15.63 0.84 -16.55
N CYS A 20 14.55 0.09 -16.68
CA CYS A 20 13.53 0.01 -15.68
C CYS A 20 14.20 -0.66 -14.47
N GLN A 21 14.86 0.16 -13.66
CA GLN A 21 15.31 -0.27 -12.34
C GLN A 21 14.03 -0.72 -11.62
N ARG A 22 13.79 -2.02 -11.63
CA ARG A 22 12.95 -2.70 -10.66
C ARG A 22 13.55 -2.40 -9.28
N LEU A 23 13.19 -1.26 -8.71
CA LEU A 23 13.32 -1.05 -7.29
C LEU A 23 12.59 -2.22 -6.66
N SER A 24 13.34 -3.13 -6.04
CA SER A 24 12.74 -4.24 -5.33
C SER A 24 11.90 -3.63 -4.23
N ILE A 25 10.57 -3.76 -4.33
CA ILE A 25 9.61 -3.23 -3.37
C ILE A 25 10.02 -3.61 -1.93
N GLY A 26 10.60 -4.80 -1.73
CA GLY A 26 11.12 -5.25 -0.44
C GLY A 26 12.34 -4.49 0.10
N GLN A 27 13.11 -3.79 -0.74
CA GLN A 27 14.17 -2.87 -0.26
C GLN A 27 13.62 -1.48 0.02
N THR A 28 12.55 -1.10 -0.67
CA THR A 28 11.86 0.15 -0.44
C THR A 28 11.07 0.10 0.88
N SER A 29 10.36 -0.99 1.17
CA SER A 29 9.64 -1.15 2.44
C SER A 29 10.58 -1.21 3.66
N LYS A 30 11.76 -1.87 3.56
CA LYS A 30 12.77 -1.79 4.63
C LYS A 30 13.34 -0.38 4.83
N LYS A 31 13.62 0.36 3.76
CA LYS A 31 14.05 1.77 3.86
C LYS A 31 12.94 2.68 4.38
N ILE A 32 11.71 2.44 3.99
CA ILE A 32 10.54 3.19 4.45
C ILE A 32 10.31 2.91 5.94
N SER A 33 10.30 1.66 6.41
CA SER A 33 10.13 1.34 7.83
C SER A 33 11.26 1.88 8.71
N THR A 34 12.51 1.90 8.22
CA THR A 34 13.64 2.52 8.95
C THR A 34 13.53 4.05 8.98
N ASN A 35 13.09 4.68 7.90
CA ASN A 35 12.85 6.13 7.87
C ASN A 35 11.65 6.53 8.74
N ILE A 36 10.62 5.69 8.82
CA ILE A 36 9.44 5.96 9.66
C ILE A 36 9.79 5.88 11.13
N ASN A 37 10.54 4.83 11.54
CA ASN A 37 11.01 4.76 12.92
C ASN A 37 11.89 5.98 13.27
N SER A 38 12.68 6.52 12.33
CA SER A 38 13.44 7.74 12.54
C SER A 38 12.56 9.00 12.57
N ILE A 39 11.46 9.03 11.80
CA ILE A 39 10.49 10.15 11.82
C ILE A 39 9.66 10.10 13.11
N ILE A 40 9.22 8.91 13.53
CA ILE A 40 8.47 8.72 14.79
C ILE A 40 9.36 9.04 15.99
N ILE A 41 10.62 8.59 16.00
CA ILE A 41 11.60 8.90 17.06
C ILE A 41 11.89 10.41 17.08
N ASN A 42 12.10 11.05 15.92
CA ASN A 42 12.33 12.48 15.82
C ASN A 42 11.08 13.33 16.17
N SER A 43 9.87 12.78 16.02
CA SER A 43 8.64 13.46 16.45
C SER A 43 8.43 13.32 17.95
N GLN A 44 8.77 12.18 18.55
CA GLN A 44 8.75 12.01 20.01
C GLN A 44 9.78 12.92 20.70
N ASP A 45 10.97 13.09 20.12
CA ASP A 45 11.98 14.00 20.64
C ASP A 45 11.58 15.49 20.52
N LYS A 46 10.77 15.85 19.52
CA LYS A 46 10.22 17.21 19.40
C LYS A 46 9.05 17.50 20.34
N ILE A 47 8.36 16.45 20.80
CA ILE A 47 7.28 16.57 21.79
C ILE A 47 7.87 16.68 23.21
N SER A 48 9.11 16.21 23.44
CA SER A 48 9.83 16.37 24.71
C SER A 48 10.31 17.81 24.97
N ASP A 49 10.30 18.67 23.95
CA ASP A 49 10.66 20.10 24.07
C ASP A 49 9.48 21.00 24.48
N VAL A 50 8.42 20.45 25.05
CA VAL A 50 7.58 21.26 25.97
C VAL A 50 8.46 21.58 27.18
N PRO A 51 8.80 22.86 27.44
CA PRO A 51 9.70 23.19 28.51
C PRO A 51 9.19 22.62 29.84
N SER A 52 9.93 21.65 30.38
CA SER A 52 9.79 21.27 31.77
C SER A 52 10.39 22.44 32.58
N GLU A 53 9.63 23.48 32.80
CA GLU A 53 9.99 24.47 33.80
C GLU A 53 9.96 23.83 35.20
N THR A 54 11.08 23.22 35.54
CA THR A 54 11.45 22.96 36.93
C THR A 54 12.10 24.21 37.49
N SER A 55 11.33 25.09 38.07
CA SER A 55 11.80 25.90 39.20
C SER A 55 10.61 26.23 40.08
N ASN A 56 10.63 25.58 41.21
CA ASN A 56 10.06 25.93 42.51
C ASN A 56 8.86 26.88 42.58
N ASN A 57 7.80 26.35 43.17
CA ASN A 57 6.64 27.01 43.74
C ASN A 57 5.56 27.50 42.76
N GLN A 58 4.85 26.56 42.21
CA GLN A 58 3.39 26.54 42.20
C GLN A 58 2.94 25.17 41.71
N LYS A 59 2.78 24.20 42.61
CA LYS A 59 1.78 23.14 42.45
C LYS A 59 0.40 23.81 42.44
N GLN A 60 0.04 24.51 41.39
CA GLN A 60 -1.35 24.64 41.04
C GLN A 60 -1.78 23.28 40.53
N SER A 61 -2.35 22.48 41.42
CA SER A 61 -3.25 21.38 41.05
C SER A 61 -4.11 21.93 39.94
N PHE A 62 -4.11 21.27 38.77
CA PHE A 62 -5.10 21.46 37.71
C PHE A 62 -6.43 20.98 38.30
N THR A 63 -6.99 21.78 39.21
CA THR A 63 -8.35 21.63 39.72
C THR A 63 -9.23 21.72 38.51
N GLU A 64 -10.06 20.68 38.33
CA GLU A 64 -11.15 20.62 37.36
C GLU A 64 -11.67 22.00 37.01
N ILE A 65 -11.66 22.35 35.70
CA ILE A 65 -12.34 23.53 35.23
C ILE A 65 -13.82 23.31 35.54
N GLN A 66 -14.29 23.80 36.66
CA GLN A 66 -15.72 23.78 37.03
C GLN A 66 -16.43 24.77 36.13
N GLY A 67 -17.19 24.22 35.13
CA GLY A 67 -17.99 25.05 34.23
C GLY A 67 -17.39 25.22 32.80
N ILE A 68 -18.22 25.78 31.94
CA ILE A 68 -17.85 26.16 30.57
C ILE A 68 -17.03 27.45 30.64
N GLY A 69 -15.89 27.50 29.92
CA GLY A 69 -15.08 28.70 29.92
C GLY A 69 -13.71 28.55 29.28
N PHE A 70 -12.96 29.64 29.30
CA PHE A 70 -11.60 29.77 28.82
C PHE A 70 -10.67 30.24 29.93
N ILE A 71 -9.52 29.57 30.04
CA ILE A 71 -8.41 29.96 30.88
C ILE A 71 -7.17 30.07 30.00
N GLY A 72 -6.55 31.24 29.91
CA GLY A 72 -5.39 31.42 29.04
C GLY A 72 -5.09 32.88 28.74
N ILE A 73 -4.21 33.06 27.77
CA ILE A 73 -3.70 34.37 27.35
C ILE A 73 -4.73 35.04 26.44
N LYS A 74 -4.99 36.31 26.66
CA LYS A 74 -5.80 37.20 25.83
C LYS A 74 -4.98 38.40 25.39
N ASP A 75 -5.26 38.88 24.19
CA ASP A 75 -4.70 40.15 23.69
C ASP A 75 -5.39 41.37 24.31
N LYS A 76 -4.93 42.59 23.92
CA LYS A 76 -5.50 43.86 24.41
C LYS A 76 -6.98 44.06 24.02
N SER A 77 -7.45 43.39 22.99
CA SER A 77 -8.83 43.44 22.52
C SER A 77 -9.72 42.40 23.22
N GLY A 78 -9.12 41.53 24.05
CA GLY A 78 -9.84 40.47 24.77
C GLY A 78 -9.95 39.16 24.03
N ASN A 79 -9.42 39.05 22.79
CA ASN A 79 -9.42 37.81 22.01
C ASN A 79 -8.42 36.80 22.61
N LYS A 80 -8.72 35.52 22.53
CA LYS A 80 -7.79 34.45 22.88
C LYS A 80 -6.59 34.49 21.94
N ASN A 81 -5.39 34.66 22.49
CA ASN A 81 -4.17 34.81 21.71
C ASN A 81 -2.97 34.29 22.52
N GLY A 82 -2.41 33.14 22.08
CA GLY A 82 -1.41 32.40 22.84
C GLY A 82 -1.98 31.15 23.48
N PHE A 83 -1.27 30.58 24.47
CA PHE A 83 -1.67 29.32 25.08
C PHE A 83 -2.91 29.46 25.98
N GLY A 84 -3.82 28.47 25.91
CA GLY A 84 -5.01 28.41 26.76
C GLY A 84 -5.69 27.05 26.76
N ILE A 85 -6.69 26.94 27.65
CA ILE A 85 -7.54 25.80 27.80
C ILE A 85 -8.98 26.29 27.66
N GLN A 86 -9.78 25.65 26.79
CA GLN A 86 -11.19 25.96 26.59
C GLN A 86 -12.03 24.72 26.81
N LYS A 87 -13.01 24.81 27.71
CA LYS A 87 -14.04 23.79 27.91
C LYS A 87 -15.33 24.24 27.24
N MET A 88 -15.91 23.37 26.42
CA MET A 88 -17.12 23.61 25.63
C MET A 88 -18.38 23.08 26.32
N LYS A 89 -19.55 23.45 25.79
CA LYS A 89 -20.85 23.08 26.38
C LYS A 89 -21.14 21.58 26.28
N ASP A 90 -20.65 20.93 25.24
CA ASP A 90 -20.77 19.48 24.99
C ASP A 90 -19.84 18.64 25.85
N GLY A 91 -18.96 19.27 26.64
CA GLY A 91 -17.95 18.61 27.46
C GLY A 91 -16.58 18.48 26.82
N SER A 92 -16.45 18.77 25.54
CA SER A 92 -15.15 18.77 24.83
C SER A 92 -14.19 19.81 25.43
N VAL A 93 -12.88 19.52 25.35
CA VAL A 93 -11.83 20.40 25.88
C VAL A 93 -10.74 20.56 24.84
N TYR A 94 -10.41 21.82 24.52
CA TYR A 94 -9.19 22.13 23.78
C TYR A 94 -8.12 22.67 24.71
N LYS A 95 -6.88 22.21 24.53
CA LYS A 95 -5.70 22.69 25.22
C LYS A 95 -4.60 22.96 24.20
N GLY A 96 -4.22 24.22 24.00
CA GLY A 96 -3.26 24.57 22.96
C GLY A 96 -3.18 26.06 22.69
N ASN A 97 -2.60 26.39 21.55
CA ASN A 97 -2.43 27.77 21.15
C ASN A 97 -3.69 28.31 20.42
N PHE A 98 -3.92 29.59 20.66
CA PHE A 98 -4.97 30.37 20.00
C PHE A 98 -4.37 31.53 19.23
N LEU A 99 -5.00 31.91 18.14
CA LEU A 99 -4.77 33.13 17.39
C LEU A 99 -6.12 33.68 17.00
N GLU A 100 -6.44 34.92 17.42
CA GLU A 100 -7.70 35.62 17.13
C GLU A 100 -8.92 34.72 17.41
N ASP A 101 -9.03 34.20 18.65
CA ASP A 101 -10.07 33.30 19.13
C ASP A 101 -10.14 31.90 18.51
N LYS A 102 -9.29 31.57 17.51
CA LYS A 102 -9.26 30.28 16.81
C LYS A 102 -8.11 29.40 17.30
N TYR A 103 -8.29 28.08 17.28
CA TYR A 103 -7.19 27.13 17.49
C TYR A 103 -6.13 27.34 16.42
N ASN A 104 -4.86 27.44 16.81
CA ASN A 104 -3.78 27.72 15.88
C ASN A 104 -2.44 27.20 16.44
N GLY A 105 -1.62 26.56 15.59
CA GLY A 105 -0.40 25.89 16.06
C GLY A 105 -0.68 24.56 16.74
N ILE A 106 0.17 24.16 17.70
CA ILE A 106 0.04 22.85 18.35
C ILE A 106 -1.02 22.89 19.46
N GLY A 107 -1.85 21.83 19.51
CA GLY A 107 -2.86 21.65 20.54
C GLY A 107 -3.34 20.21 20.66
N ILE A 108 -4.12 19.98 21.73
CA ILE A 108 -4.81 18.72 22.00
C ILE A 108 -6.30 19.04 22.13
N PHE A 109 -7.11 18.28 21.39
CA PHE A 109 -8.56 18.35 21.47
C PHE A 109 -9.08 17.04 22.07
N TYR A 110 -9.74 17.12 23.18
CA TYR A 110 -10.47 16.03 23.84
C TYR A 110 -11.93 16.15 23.44
N TYR A 111 -12.43 15.23 22.66
CA TYR A 111 -13.85 15.20 22.27
C TYR A 111 -14.72 14.64 23.38
N SER A 112 -15.99 14.99 23.37
CA SER A 112 -16.94 14.56 24.42
C SER A 112 -17.28 13.07 24.39
N ASP A 113 -17.04 12.40 23.26
CA ASP A 113 -17.21 10.96 23.05
C ASP A 113 -16.00 10.14 23.49
N GLY A 114 -14.91 10.77 23.89
CA GLY A 114 -13.69 10.12 24.37
C GLY A 114 -12.54 10.09 23.36
N ASP A 115 -12.78 10.52 22.13
CA ASP A 115 -11.75 10.66 21.12
C ASP A 115 -10.75 11.77 21.47
N ILE A 116 -9.55 11.68 20.97
CA ILE A 116 -8.50 12.67 21.19
C ILE A 116 -7.79 12.95 19.87
N TYR A 117 -7.67 14.23 19.53
CA TYR A 117 -6.74 14.68 18.50
C TYR A 117 -5.60 15.46 19.15
N GLN A 118 -4.38 15.14 18.77
CA GLN A 118 -3.19 15.91 19.15
C GLN A 118 -2.41 16.26 17.88
N GLY A 119 -2.18 17.53 17.62
CA GLY A 119 -1.47 17.91 16.39
C GLY A 119 -1.55 19.40 16.09
N GLU A 120 -1.36 19.69 14.80
CA GLU A 120 -1.36 21.04 14.27
C GLU A 120 -2.77 21.51 13.93
N PHE A 121 -3.05 22.77 14.27
CA PHE A 121 -4.27 23.49 13.94
C PHE A 121 -3.93 24.75 13.13
N ASN A 122 -4.80 25.09 12.19
CA ASN A 122 -4.74 26.33 11.45
C ASN A 122 -6.15 26.92 11.32
N ASN A 123 -6.36 28.11 11.88
CA ASN A 123 -7.68 28.77 11.85
C ASN A 123 -8.84 27.92 12.37
N GLY A 124 -8.61 27.09 13.37
CA GLY A 124 -9.64 26.26 14.03
C GLY A 124 -9.84 24.86 13.45
N ILE A 125 -9.14 24.51 12.36
CA ILE A 125 -9.21 23.19 11.68
C ILE A 125 -7.88 22.46 11.80
N THR A 126 -7.90 21.14 11.75
CA THR A 126 -6.67 20.32 11.78
C THR A 126 -5.98 20.39 10.42
N LYS A 127 -4.67 20.66 10.45
CA LYS A 127 -3.85 20.80 9.25
C LYS A 127 -2.38 20.58 9.59
N GLY A 128 -1.69 19.77 8.80
CA GLY A 128 -0.31 19.38 9.11
C GLY A 128 -0.25 18.01 9.77
N TYR A 129 0.73 17.78 10.63
CA TYR A 129 0.87 16.49 11.32
C TYR A 129 -0.02 16.42 12.56
N GLY A 130 -0.66 15.26 12.75
CA GLY A 130 -1.47 14.99 13.94
C GLY A 130 -1.73 13.51 14.19
N GLU A 131 -2.09 13.25 15.44
CA GLU A 131 -2.43 11.92 15.95
C GLU A 131 -3.89 11.95 16.40
N TYR A 132 -4.64 10.90 16.04
CA TYR A 132 -6.04 10.75 16.40
C TYR A 132 -6.27 9.39 17.06
N TYR A 133 -6.84 9.42 18.25
CA TYR A 133 -7.16 8.24 19.06
C TYR A 133 -8.67 8.12 19.14
N HIS A 134 -9.22 7.05 18.56
CA HIS A 134 -10.64 6.76 18.61
C HIS A 134 -10.93 5.66 19.64
N GLU A 135 -11.58 6.01 20.76
CA GLU A 135 -12.06 5.11 21.83
C GLU A 135 -11.17 3.88 22.14
N LYS A 136 -9.85 4.00 21.99
CA LYS A 136 -8.85 2.92 22.10
C LYS A 136 -8.94 1.84 21.00
N GLU A 137 -9.75 2.04 19.97
CA GLU A 137 -9.91 1.07 18.88
C GLU A 137 -8.93 1.28 17.75
N VAL A 138 -8.73 2.54 17.34
CA VAL A 138 -7.85 2.91 16.23
C VAL A 138 -7.02 4.12 16.63
N THR A 139 -5.76 4.07 16.29
CA THR A 139 -4.90 5.25 16.33
C THR A 139 -4.42 5.58 14.94
N TYR A 140 -4.65 6.80 14.50
CA TYR A 140 -4.08 7.34 13.27
C TYR A 140 -2.93 8.29 13.59
N TYR A 141 -1.85 8.18 12.84
CA TYR A 141 -0.69 9.06 12.85
C TYR A 141 -0.43 9.53 11.43
N GLY A 142 -0.47 10.81 11.15
CA GLY A 142 -0.22 11.25 9.79
C GLY A 142 -0.57 12.69 9.49
N LEU A 143 -0.64 12.97 8.20
CA LEU A 143 -0.98 14.29 7.70
C LEU A 143 -2.49 14.51 7.67
N TRP A 144 -2.88 15.73 7.96
CA TRP A 144 -4.25 16.23 7.96
C TRP A 144 -4.37 17.43 7.03
N LEU A 145 -5.47 17.51 6.34
CA LEU A 145 -5.85 18.66 5.53
C LEU A 145 -7.35 18.92 5.70
N ASP A 146 -7.66 20.10 6.26
CA ASP A 146 -9.05 20.55 6.47
C ASP A 146 -9.89 19.50 7.20
N ASP A 147 -9.41 19.06 8.40
CA ASP A 147 -10.00 18.05 9.28
C ASP A 147 -10.09 16.62 8.70
N ILE A 148 -9.42 16.36 7.58
CA ILE A 148 -9.47 15.07 6.90
C ILE A 148 -8.06 14.49 6.77
N GLN A 149 -7.92 13.16 6.93
CA GLN A 149 -6.67 12.43 6.68
C GLN A 149 -6.25 12.58 5.21
N PHE A 150 -5.01 12.99 5.00
CA PHE A 150 -4.46 13.26 3.67
C PHE A 150 -2.97 12.93 3.59
N GLY A 151 -2.48 12.57 2.39
CA GLY A 151 -1.05 12.30 2.20
C GLY A 151 -0.60 11.03 2.91
N ILE A 152 0.55 11.05 3.58
CA ILE A 152 1.11 9.87 4.23
C ILE A 152 0.59 9.76 5.67
N GLY A 153 0.13 8.57 6.03
CA GLY A 153 -0.30 8.25 7.37
C GLY A 153 -0.20 6.76 7.71
N SER A 154 -0.42 6.47 8.98
CA SER A 154 -0.45 5.12 9.54
C SER A 154 -1.67 4.96 10.43
N GLU A 155 -2.34 3.82 10.34
CA GLU A 155 -3.39 3.40 11.28
C GLU A 155 -2.95 2.14 12.00
N ILE A 156 -3.26 2.06 13.29
CA ILE A 156 -3.03 0.88 14.14
C ILE A 156 -4.35 0.58 14.83
N TRP A 157 -4.88 -0.63 14.62
CA TRP A 157 -6.12 -1.12 15.23
C TRP A 157 -5.86 -1.90 16.51
N SER A 158 -6.87 -2.03 17.36
CA SER A 158 -6.81 -2.74 18.63
C SER A 158 -6.44 -4.22 18.50
N ASP A 159 -6.72 -4.84 17.35
CA ASP A 159 -6.31 -6.20 17.01
C ASP A 159 -4.84 -6.31 16.55
N ASN A 160 -4.09 -5.22 16.58
CA ASN A 160 -2.72 -5.05 16.06
C ASN A 160 -2.62 -5.16 14.52
N SER A 161 -3.71 -5.05 13.79
CA SER A 161 -3.64 -4.77 12.36
C SER A 161 -3.06 -3.37 12.14
N GLN A 162 -2.37 -3.18 11.04
CA GLN A 162 -1.69 -1.91 10.75
C GLN A 162 -1.82 -1.58 9.27
N TYR A 163 -2.01 -0.30 8.99
CA TYR A 163 -1.83 0.24 7.64
C TYR A 163 -0.80 1.35 7.67
N PHE A 164 0.02 1.40 6.65
CA PHE A 164 0.91 2.51 6.36
C PHE A 164 0.85 2.82 4.87
N GLY A 165 0.58 4.07 4.50
CA GLY A 165 0.50 4.46 3.10
C GLY A 165 -0.16 5.81 2.88
N ASN A 166 -0.61 5.99 1.64
CA ASN A 166 -1.24 7.21 1.21
C ASN A 166 -2.73 7.24 1.56
N TYR A 167 -3.17 8.43 1.93
CA TYR A 167 -4.57 8.80 2.16
C TYR A 167 -5.00 9.92 1.24
N ASN A 168 -6.23 9.88 0.80
CA ASN A 168 -6.90 10.95 0.08
C ASN A 168 -8.35 11.02 0.55
N ASN A 169 -8.78 12.18 1.03
CA ASN A 169 -10.12 12.39 1.59
C ASN A 169 -10.54 11.32 2.62
N GLY A 170 -9.65 11.02 3.58
CA GLY A 170 -9.91 10.05 4.65
C GLY A 170 -9.91 8.58 4.23
N LYS A 171 -9.52 8.27 3.00
CA LYS A 171 -9.50 6.92 2.47
C LYS A 171 -8.08 6.52 2.05
N LYS A 172 -7.75 5.24 2.19
CA LYS A 172 -6.54 4.65 1.63
C LYS A 172 -6.60 4.79 0.11
N ASP A 173 -5.65 5.54 -0.48
CA ASP A 173 -5.63 5.86 -1.91
C ASP A 173 -4.19 6.12 -2.34
N GLY A 174 -3.66 5.36 -3.29
CA GLY A 174 -2.26 5.36 -3.69
C GLY A 174 -1.53 4.12 -3.19
N ILE A 175 -0.24 4.25 -2.86
CA ILE A 175 0.58 3.11 -2.42
C ILE A 175 0.49 2.94 -0.90
N GLY A 176 0.32 1.71 -0.47
CA GLY A 176 0.31 1.40 0.96
C GLY A 176 0.50 -0.08 1.29
N THR A 177 0.89 -0.32 2.54
CA THR A 177 1.08 -1.63 3.13
C THR A 177 0.04 -1.86 4.21
N TYR A 178 -0.66 -2.97 4.16
CA TYR A 178 -1.57 -3.43 5.21
C TYR A 178 -1.06 -4.75 5.80
N ILE A 179 -0.96 -4.79 7.10
CA ILE A 179 -0.57 -6.00 7.86
C ILE A 179 -1.76 -6.38 8.73
N TRP A 180 -2.34 -7.55 8.52
CA TRP A 180 -3.43 -8.06 9.34
C TRP A 180 -2.94 -8.66 10.66
N ALA A 181 -3.83 -8.81 11.61
CA ALA A 181 -3.54 -9.41 12.93
C ALA A 181 -2.91 -10.82 12.81
N ASP A 182 -3.30 -11.58 11.81
CA ASP A 182 -2.78 -12.92 11.54
C ASP A 182 -1.43 -12.94 10.80
N LYS A 183 -0.83 -11.76 10.57
CA LYS A 183 0.45 -11.53 9.86
C LYS A 183 0.39 -11.76 8.35
N THR A 184 -0.77 -11.92 7.76
CA THR A 184 -0.90 -11.71 6.31
C THR A 184 -0.58 -10.25 5.98
N MET A 185 -0.09 -9.99 4.76
CA MET A 185 0.34 -8.66 4.39
C MET A 185 0.02 -8.38 2.93
N TYR A 186 -0.40 -7.17 2.64
CA TYR A 186 -0.53 -6.64 1.28
C TYR A 186 0.33 -5.39 1.13
N GLU A 187 1.10 -5.33 0.07
CA GLU A 187 1.86 -4.17 -0.36
C GLU A 187 1.45 -3.83 -1.78
N GLY A 188 0.88 -2.66 -2.04
CA GLY A 188 0.44 -2.33 -3.39
C GLY A 188 -0.43 -1.09 -3.48
N GLU A 189 -1.14 -1.03 -4.59
CA GLU A 189 -2.02 0.08 -4.93
C GLU A 189 -3.37 -0.05 -4.23
N TRP A 190 -3.86 1.09 -3.75
CA TRP A 190 -5.15 1.26 -3.10
C TRP A 190 -5.95 2.32 -3.83
N LYS A 191 -7.25 2.11 -3.91
CA LYS A 191 -8.20 3.10 -4.39
C LYS A 191 -9.45 3.09 -3.53
N ASP A 192 -9.80 4.22 -2.90
CA ASP A 192 -10.99 4.35 -2.06
C ASP A 192 -11.15 3.21 -1.03
N ASN A 193 -10.09 2.86 -0.27
CA ASN A 193 -10.02 1.76 0.71
C ASN A 193 -10.04 0.34 0.14
N VAL A 194 -9.97 0.14 -1.18
CA VAL A 194 -9.90 -1.19 -1.79
C VAL A 194 -8.55 -1.44 -2.44
N LYS A 195 -8.11 -2.70 -2.45
CA LYS A 195 -6.92 -3.11 -3.22
C LYS A 195 -7.27 -3.05 -4.69
N GLU A 196 -6.52 -2.26 -5.45
CA GLU A 196 -6.72 -2.03 -6.89
C GLU A 196 -5.35 -1.93 -7.56
N GLY A 197 -5.23 -2.28 -8.85
CA GLY A 197 -3.96 -2.21 -9.55
C GLY A 197 -2.97 -3.29 -9.13
N PHE A 198 -1.68 -2.99 -9.12
CA PHE A 198 -0.63 -3.98 -8.85
C PHE A 198 -0.30 -4.05 -7.35
N GLY A 199 -0.12 -5.30 -6.85
CA GLY A 199 0.30 -5.52 -5.47
C GLY A 199 0.94 -6.89 -5.22
N ILE A 200 1.50 -7.02 -4.02
CA ILE A 200 2.08 -8.25 -3.49
C ILE A 200 1.30 -8.65 -2.26
N TYR A 201 0.79 -9.86 -2.24
CA TYR A 201 0.08 -10.42 -1.10
C TYR A 201 0.85 -11.60 -0.50
N HIS A 202 1.18 -11.50 0.77
CA HIS A 202 1.83 -12.54 1.55
C HIS A 202 0.78 -13.27 2.38
N PHE A 203 0.53 -14.53 2.05
CA PHE A 203 -0.43 -15.36 2.77
C PHE A 203 0.19 -15.94 4.05
N LYS A 204 -0.64 -16.19 5.04
CA LYS A 204 -0.23 -16.79 6.33
C LYS A 204 0.53 -18.12 6.18
N ASN A 205 0.21 -18.90 5.16
CA ASN A 205 0.83 -20.20 4.88
C ASN A 205 2.15 -20.11 4.08
N GLY A 206 2.72 -18.91 3.92
CA GLY A 206 3.96 -18.67 3.20
C GLY A 206 3.82 -18.57 1.67
N ASN A 207 2.63 -18.71 1.11
CA ASN A 207 2.40 -18.42 -0.30
C ASN A 207 2.53 -16.93 -0.57
N ILE A 208 2.87 -16.58 -1.82
CA ILE A 208 2.97 -15.17 -2.26
C ILE A 208 2.25 -15.03 -3.59
N TYR A 209 1.43 -14.00 -3.71
CA TYR A 209 0.91 -13.54 -4.99
C TYR A 209 1.52 -12.19 -5.34
N LYS A 210 1.91 -12.00 -6.60
CA LYS A 210 2.39 -10.74 -7.15
C LYS A 210 1.67 -10.48 -8.46
N GLY A 211 0.84 -9.46 -8.52
CA GLY A 211 0.05 -9.21 -9.72
C GLY A 211 -1.09 -8.24 -9.52
N GLU A 212 -2.04 -8.29 -10.43
CA GLU A 212 -3.14 -7.36 -10.50
C GLU A 212 -4.26 -7.73 -9.52
N PHE A 213 -4.79 -6.70 -8.88
CA PHE A 213 -5.96 -6.73 -8.02
C PHE A 213 -7.06 -5.85 -8.62
N LYS A 214 -8.30 -6.27 -8.43
CA LYS A 214 -9.47 -5.48 -8.75
C LYS A 214 -10.53 -5.67 -7.67
N ASN A 215 -10.99 -4.57 -7.07
CA ASN A 215 -11.98 -4.61 -5.99
C ASN A 215 -11.64 -5.64 -4.89
N ASN A 216 -10.41 -5.56 -4.33
CA ASN A 216 -9.86 -6.43 -3.27
C ASN A 216 -9.53 -7.86 -3.67
N ILE A 217 -9.87 -8.35 -4.86
CA ILE A 217 -9.64 -9.72 -5.30
C ILE A 217 -8.53 -9.80 -6.35
N ILE A 218 -7.85 -10.94 -6.43
CA ILE A 218 -6.89 -11.26 -7.48
C ILE A 218 -7.63 -11.37 -8.81
N ASN A 219 -7.28 -10.50 -9.76
CA ASN A 219 -7.93 -10.46 -11.08
C ASN A 219 -7.01 -9.77 -12.09
N GLY A 220 -6.63 -10.46 -13.15
CA GLY A 220 -5.68 -9.99 -14.14
C GLY A 220 -4.45 -10.88 -14.21
N TYR A 221 -3.31 -10.31 -14.61
CA TYR A 221 -2.06 -11.07 -14.74
C TYR A 221 -1.26 -11.06 -13.43
N GLY A 222 -0.65 -12.22 -13.09
CA GLY A 222 0.19 -12.31 -11.90
C GLY A 222 1.01 -13.60 -11.79
N GLU A 223 1.88 -13.59 -10.78
CA GLU A 223 2.69 -14.72 -10.32
C GLU A 223 2.15 -15.20 -8.98
N PHE A 224 1.83 -16.48 -8.86
CA PHE A 224 1.55 -17.14 -7.60
C PHE A 224 2.68 -18.10 -7.24
N ILE A 225 3.26 -17.93 -6.07
CA ILE A 225 4.38 -18.71 -5.55
C ILE A 225 3.88 -19.47 -4.33
N TRP A 226 3.89 -20.81 -4.39
CA TRP A 226 3.60 -21.65 -3.24
C TRP A 226 4.83 -21.80 -2.34
N ASP A 227 4.63 -22.06 -1.07
CA ASP A 227 5.67 -22.21 -0.03
C ASP A 227 6.78 -23.21 -0.41
N ARG A 228 6.44 -24.24 -1.18
CA ARG A 228 7.37 -25.29 -1.65
C ARG A 228 7.99 -25.00 -3.02
N GLY A 229 7.97 -23.75 -3.46
CA GLY A 229 8.65 -23.31 -4.68
C GLY A 229 7.94 -23.65 -6.00
N LYS A 230 6.72 -24.19 -5.96
CA LYS A 230 5.86 -24.25 -7.15
C LYS A 230 5.45 -22.83 -7.52
N LYS A 231 5.25 -22.58 -8.81
CA LYS A 231 4.87 -21.26 -9.31
C LYS A 231 3.84 -21.36 -10.41
N TYR A 232 3.01 -20.34 -10.51
CA TYR A 232 2.16 -20.11 -11.67
C TYR A 232 2.34 -18.67 -12.13
N TYR A 233 2.53 -18.49 -13.41
CA TYR A 233 2.57 -17.21 -14.09
C TYR A 233 1.45 -17.17 -15.09
N GLY A 234 0.51 -16.29 -14.99
CA GLY A 234 -0.60 -16.27 -15.94
C GLY A 234 -1.77 -15.40 -15.50
N PHE A 235 -2.89 -15.62 -16.18
CA PHE A 235 -4.10 -14.87 -15.93
C PHE A 235 -4.92 -15.49 -14.80
N PHE A 236 -5.50 -14.59 -14.01
CA PHE A 236 -6.45 -14.88 -12.94
C PHE A 236 -7.77 -14.17 -13.21
N LYS A 237 -8.86 -14.82 -12.85
CA LYS A 237 -10.19 -14.23 -12.81
C LYS A 237 -10.89 -14.70 -11.54
N ASN A 238 -11.32 -13.73 -10.71
CA ASN A 238 -11.96 -14.02 -9.44
C ASN A 238 -11.13 -15.02 -8.60
N GLU A 239 -9.84 -14.72 -8.39
CA GLU A 239 -8.87 -15.49 -7.60
C GLU A 239 -8.50 -16.87 -8.15
N LYS A 240 -9.08 -17.30 -9.25
CA LYS A 240 -8.81 -18.58 -9.91
C LYS A 240 -7.93 -18.38 -11.15
N LYS A 241 -7.07 -19.35 -11.44
CA LYS A 241 -6.35 -19.40 -12.73
C LYS A 241 -7.36 -19.50 -13.84
N ASP A 242 -7.37 -18.53 -14.75
CA ASP A 242 -8.32 -18.45 -15.86
C ASP A 242 -7.67 -17.74 -17.05
N GLY A 243 -7.46 -18.45 -18.15
CA GLY A 243 -6.72 -17.99 -19.30
C GLY A 243 -5.38 -18.68 -19.49
N PHE A 244 -4.49 -18.05 -20.24
CA PHE A 244 -3.17 -18.59 -20.53
C PHE A 244 -2.23 -18.44 -19.34
N GLY A 245 -1.37 -19.48 -19.12
CA GLY A 245 -0.38 -19.41 -18.06
C GLY A 245 0.64 -20.53 -18.11
N ILE A 246 1.67 -20.39 -17.28
CA ILE A 246 2.79 -21.31 -17.11
C ILE A 246 2.76 -21.81 -15.68
N TYR A 247 2.57 -23.09 -15.48
CA TYR A 247 2.67 -23.74 -14.18
C TYR A 247 4.02 -24.44 -14.05
N TYR A 248 4.77 -24.05 -13.05
CA TYR A 248 6.09 -24.59 -12.76
C TYR A 248 6.05 -25.42 -11.46
N TRP A 249 6.44 -26.71 -11.52
CA TRP A 249 6.45 -27.57 -10.34
C TRP A 249 7.75 -27.51 -9.54
N SER A 250 8.87 -27.86 -10.20
CA SER A 250 10.24 -27.80 -9.65
C SER A 250 11.22 -28.31 -10.71
N GLY A 251 12.49 -27.89 -10.63
CA GLY A 251 13.50 -28.29 -11.60
C GLY A 251 13.08 -27.89 -13.02
N GLU A 252 13.20 -28.80 -13.96
CA GLU A 252 12.88 -28.59 -15.38
C GLU A 252 11.47 -29.09 -15.75
N LYS A 253 10.51 -28.98 -14.84
CA LYS A 253 9.15 -29.50 -15.04
C LYS A 253 8.13 -28.38 -15.02
N PHE A 254 7.51 -28.10 -16.18
CA PHE A 254 6.50 -27.06 -16.30
C PHE A 254 5.46 -27.38 -17.38
N LEU A 255 4.35 -26.70 -17.32
CA LEU A 255 3.23 -26.77 -18.26
C LEU A 255 2.90 -25.38 -18.74
N ILE A 256 2.84 -25.21 -20.04
CA ILE A 256 2.41 -23.99 -20.73
C ILE A 256 1.07 -24.28 -21.36
N GLY A 257 0.02 -23.53 -21.03
CA GLY A 257 -1.30 -23.80 -21.60
C GLY A 257 -2.42 -22.98 -20.99
N PHE A 258 -3.65 -23.43 -21.25
CA PHE A 258 -4.84 -22.73 -20.81
C PHE A 258 -5.43 -23.33 -19.54
N PHE A 259 -6.00 -22.46 -18.74
CA PHE A 259 -6.71 -22.77 -17.50
C PHE A 259 -8.09 -22.14 -17.54
N LYS A 260 -9.04 -22.77 -16.88
CA LYS A 260 -10.37 -22.26 -16.61
C LYS A 260 -10.77 -22.67 -15.20
N GLU A 261 -11.10 -21.71 -14.36
CA GLU A 261 -11.48 -21.96 -12.96
C GLU A 261 -10.53 -22.93 -12.23
N ASP A 262 -9.22 -22.63 -12.25
CA ASP A 262 -8.11 -23.42 -11.69
C ASP A 262 -7.79 -24.74 -12.39
N LYS A 263 -8.64 -25.23 -13.28
CA LYS A 263 -8.43 -26.47 -14.01
C LYS A 263 -7.73 -26.23 -15.34
N GLN A 264 -6.96 -27.21 -15.78
CA GLN A 264 -6.43 -27.20 -17.16
C GLN A 264 -7.60 -27.33 -18.14
N ASP A 265 -7.70 -26.43 -19.10
CA ASP A 265 -8.74 -26.45 -20.13
C ASP A 265 -8.19 -25.93 -21.46
N GLY A 266 -8.36 -26.67 -22.54
CA GLY A 266 -7.78 -26.38 -23.84
C GLY A 266 -6.49 -27.15 -24.10
N ILE A 267 -5.54 -26.56 -24.80
CA ILE A 267 -4.29 -27.22 -25.17
C ILE A 267 -3.16 -26.83 -24.23
N SER A 268 -2.19 -27.74 -24.07
CA SER A 268 -0.99 -27.48 -23.29
C SER A 268 0.24 -28.17 -23.83
N LYS A 269 1.39 -27.54 -23.61
CA LYS A 269 2.74 -28.08 -23.78
C LYS A 269 3.30 -28.42 -22.42
N TYR A 270 3.57 -29.68 -22.19
CA TYR A 270 4.21 -30.15 -20.96
C TYR A 270 5.68 -30.44 -21.23
N ILE A 271 6.56 -29.91 -20.41
CA ILE A 271 7.99 -30.08 -20.51
C ILE A 271 8.50 -30.68 -19.21
N CYS A 272 9.31 -31.75 -19.33
CA CYS A 272 9.98 -32.40 -18.21
C CYS A 272 11.37 -32.84 -18.65
N LYS A 273 12.38 -32.13 -18.17
CA LYS A 273 13.76 -32.27 -18.68
C LYS A 273 13.74 -32.10 -20.21
N ASN A 274 14.32 -33.00 -20.96
CA ASN A 274 14.36 -32.93 -22.42
C ASN A 274 13.12 -33.55 -23.12
N LYS A 275 12.07 -33.91 -22.38
CA LYS A 275 10.88 -34.53 -22.95
C LYS A 275 9.74 -33.50 -23.06
N ILE A 276 9.21 -33.34 -24.26
CA ILE A 276 8.08 -32.48 -24.57
C ILE A 276 6.88 -33.37 -24.93
N LYS A 277 5.71 -33.02 -24.38
CA LYS A 277 4.43 -33.69 -24.70
C LYS A 277 3.35 -32.64 -24.84
N TYR A 278 2.41 -32.87 -25.77
CA TYR A 278 1.29 -31.99 -26.02
C TYR A 278 -0.01 -32.67 -25.61
N TYR A 279 -0.91 -31.95 -24.98
CA TYR A 279 -2.16 -32.48 -24.46
C TYR A 279 -3.32 -31.55 -24.78
N ARG A 280 -4.52 -32.12 -24.94
CA ARG A 280 -5.76 -31.38 -24.87
C ARG A 280 -6.47 -31.76 -23.56
N TRP A 281 -7.03 -30.76 -22.91
CA TRP A 281 -7.76 -30.89 -21.67
C TRP A 281 -9.19 -30.41 -21.84
N ASN A 282 -10.10 -30.97 -21.10
CA ASN A 282 -11.46 -30.52 -20.98
C ASN A 282 -11.87 -30.65 -19.52
N ASP A 283 -12.11 -29.51 -18.87
CA ASP A 283 -12.46 -29.41 -17.45
C ASP A 283 -11.51 -30.23 -16.52
N GLY A 284 -10.21 -30.10 -16.73
CA GLY A 284 -9.17 -30.80 -15.95
C GLY A 284 -8.96 -32.28 -16.36
N LYS A 285 -9.74 -32.80 -17.26
CA LYS A 285 -9.61 -34.18 -17.77
C LYS A 285 -8.77 -34.20 -19.03
N LYS A 286 -7.73 -35.02 -19.02
CA LYS A 286 -6.83 -35.18 -20.16
C LYS A 286 -7.46 -36.01 -21.26
N SER A 287 -7.43 -35.50 -22.49
CA SER A 287 -7.85 -36.23 -23.67
C SER A 287 -6.90 -37.40 -23.96
N LYS A 288 -7.44 -38.52 -24.51
CA LYS A 288 -6.65 -39.66 -24.97
C LYS A 288 -5.85 -39.38 -26.24
N HIS A 289 -6.16 -38.31 -26.97
CA HIS A 289 -5.48 -37.94 -28.21
C HIS A 289 -4.26 -37.07 -27.92
N PHE A 290 -3.10 -37.52 -28.33
CA PHE A 290 -1.87 -36.74 -28.30
C PHE A 290 -1.89 -35.76 -29.45
N LEU A 291 -1.61 -34.50 -29.13
CA LEU A 291 -1.36 -33.47 -30.13
C LEU A 291 0.14 -33.45 -30.45
N ASN A 292 0.48 -33.01 -31.65
CA ASN A 292 1.88 -32.71 -32.01
C ASN A 292 2.14 -31.21 -31.86
N GLU A 293 3.37 -30.82 -32.14
CA GLU A 293 3.83 -29.44 -32.03
C GLU A 293 3.06 -28.51 -32.98
N GLU A 294 2.78 -28.96 -34.20
CA GLU A 294 2.03 -28.19 -35.19
C GLU A 294 0.62 -27.85 -34.72
N HIS A 295 -0.10 -28.81 -34.11
CA HIS A 295 -1.40 -28.56 -33.53
C HIS A 295 -1.37 -27.55 -32.40
N PHE A 296 -0.29 -27.57 -31.57
CA PHE A 296 -0.11 -26.59 -30.51
C PHE A 296 0.08 -25.17 -31.06
N PHE A 297 1.00 -24.98 -32.01
CA PHE A 297 1.24 -23.66 -32.58
C PHE A 297 0.12 -23.17 -33.50
N ASN A 298 -0.59 -24.05 -34.21
CA ASN A 298 -1.74 -23.64 -35.01
C ASN A 298 -2.90 -23.08 -34.20
N PHE A 299 -3.03 -23.49 -32.94
CA PHE A 299 -4.01 -22.92 -32.02
C PHE A 299 -3.72 -21.45 -31.66
N PHE A 300 -2.46 -21.05 -31.64
CA PHE A 300 -2.03 -19.66 -31.36
C PHE A 300 -1.98 -18.77 -32.60
N ARG A 301 -2.26 -19.32 -33.82
CA ARG A 301 -2.37 -18.50 -35.03
C ARG A 301 -3.77 -17.88 -35.11
N PRO A 302 -3.98 -16.79 -35.64
CA PRO A 302 -3.57 -15.37 -35.66
C PRO A 302 -4.52 -14.42 -34.93
N SER A 303 -5.36 -14.85 -34.01
CA SER A 303 -6.34 -13.96 -33.36
C SER A 303 -5.88 -13.26 -32.09
N GLU A 304 -4.75 -13.65 -31.52
CA GLU A 304 -4.38 -13.19 -30.18
C GLU A 304 -2.92 -12.74 -30.03
N LYS A 305 -2.59 -11.57 -30.62
CA LYS A 305 -1.31 -10.83 -30.36
C LYS A 305 -0.98 -10.68 -28.86
N LYS A 306 -1.95 -10.80 -27.99
CA LYS A 306 -1.76 -10.61 -26.55
C LYS A 306 -0.92 -11.71 -25.86
N TYR A 307 -0.65 -12.83 -26.55
CA TYR A 307 0.18 -13.92 -26.01
C TYR A 307 1.62 -13.96 -26.54
N GLU A 308 1.99 -13.09 -27.47
CA GLU A 308 3.36 -13.04 -28.03
C GLU A 308 4.44 -12.77 -26.97
N VAL A 309 4.07 -12.09 -25.89
CA VAL A 309 4.98 -11.75 -24.78
C VAL A 309 5.49 -12.99 -24.04
N PHE A 310 4.78 -14.11 -24.10
CA PHE A 310 5.13 -15.34 -23.38
C PHE A 310 6.04 -16.29 -24.17
N PHE A 311 6.28 -15.99 -25.45
CA PHE A 311 7.06 -16.85 -26.35
C PHE A 311 8.40 -16.20 -26.78
N LYS A 312 8.69 -14.99 -26.32
CA LYS A 312 9.97 -14.29 -26.45
C LYS A 312 10.77 -14.43 -25.16
#